data_ed7c769e5ae21117278cd07dae21047b
#
_entry.id   ed7c769e5ae21117278cd07dae21047b
#
_cell.length_a   1.000
_cell.length_b   1.000
_cell.length_c   1.000
_cell.angle_alpha   90.00
_cell.angle_beta   90.00
_cell.angle_gamma   90.00
#
_symmetry.space_group_name_H-M   'P 1'
#
loop_
_entity.id
_entity.type
_entity.pdbx_description
1 polymer ?
#
loop_
_entity_poly.entity_id
_entity_poly.type
_entity_poly.pdbx_seq_one_letter_code
_entity_poly.pdbx_strand_id
1 'polypeptide(L)'
;MKNTERVPVRQPDRVLSYFENQRPVLAVVTVSGLIYNLGLVVGPWFEGQLAQCLLGILNGNETFAAMAALCAGYLIAIAVVQGSRFIKRLYVRKFANNINRSMKQVLYANLVRKDKVELEQAGTGTLMTKAISDVDACAEGMRKFTTEIFDTGIALLAYAVMLLGYDWRLALLCLVFAPISYYIAEQMKTLVQRTGAANKESTGRLSAATLDRVSGALTYRVYGCEPQRDAAYEACLQDYERTAVKAGLPVAAMPPLYGVISMTGVLFIFTFGARNVAGTGWAAWDIAAFTTFLSCFGKLAVKSSHAAKLFNAVQKAQVSWGRIKPLMRQPDPLPEEIPAKPETLTVNKLGFAYRGGAPVLQDITFTAQPGRIFGITGAVACGKSTLGKAFLCELPYTGSIQYGGREMAGMTDAERCGVVGYLGHDPELLSDSIRNNILLGRDDDAWKYLRAVCLEDEVKAMPNGLDTRVGDGGVRLSGGQQQRLALARTLAHPRPLVVLDDPFSALDRKTEEQVFANLRKMTAGSTVLLISHRLYLFPQMDGVLWIQDGKAVCAAHKELMAQNPQYAALVNAQEGGEQDEPEK
;
A
#
# COMPACT_ATOMS: atom_id res chain seq x y z
N MET A 1 -4.75 4.51 -25.76
CA MET A 1 -3.37 4.61 -25.25
C MET A 1 -2.71 3.25 -25.46
N LYS A 2 -1.68 3.17 -26.32
CA LYS A 2 -1.00 1.90 -26.62
C LYS A 2 -0.47 1.28 -25.33
N ASN A 3 -0.86 0.04 -25.05
CA ASN A 3 -0.26 -0.83 -24.03
C ASN A 3 1.20 -1.09 -24.43
N THR A 4 2.10 -0.19 -24.06
CA THR A 4 3.52 -0.51 -24.08
C THR A 4 3.76 -1.44 -22.90
N GLU A 5 3.98 -2.70 -23.15
CA GLU A 5 4.53 -3.68 -22.20
C GLU A 5 5.79 -3.05 -21.62
N ARG A 6 5.69 -2.61 -20.37
CA ARG A 6 6.83 -1.99 -19.69
C ARG A 6 7.68 -3.11 -19.12
N VAL A 7 8.95 -3.08 -19.46
CA VAL A 7 9.96 -4.02 -18.96
C VAL A 7 9.85 -4.09 -17.42
N PRO A 8 9.63 -5.27 -16.85
CA PRO A 8 9.57 -5.43 -15.40
C PRO A 8 10.91 -4.97 -14.77
N VAL A 9 10.84 -4.40 -13.58
CA VAL A 9 12.05 -3.97 -12.84
C VAL A 9 12.90 -5.20 -12.54
N ARG A 10 14.14 -5.22 -13.03
CA ARG A 10 15.02 -6.40 -13.01
C ARG A 10 15.42 -6.83 -11.58
N GLN A 11 15.64 -5.86 -10.69
CA GLN A 11 16.00 -6.06 -9.28
C GLN A 11 15.19 -5.09 -8.42
N PRO A 12 13.95 -5.47 -8.03
CA PRO A 12 13.06 -4.57 -7.29
C PRO A 12 13.55 -4.22 -5.88
N ASP A 13 14.45 -5.01 -5.30
CA ASP A 13 15.10 -4.81 -4.01
C ASP A 13 16.17 -3.71 -4.03
N ARG A 14 16.53 -3.18 -5.22
CA ARG A 14 17.55 -2.15 -5.40
C ARG A 14 16.95 -0.86 -5.97
N VAL A 15 17.16 0.23 -5.26
CA VAL A 15 16.71 1.57 -5.68
C VAL A 15 17.25 1.95 -7.06
N LEU A 16 18.51 1.58 -7.36
CA LEU A 16 19.16 1.90 -8.64
C LEU A 16 18.42 1.30 -9.85
N SER A 17 17.84 0.11 -9.71
CA SER A 17 17.08 -0.54 -10.78
C SER A 17 15.88 0.26 -11.26
N TYR A 18 15.27 1.07 -10.39
CA TYR A 18 14.18 1.98 -10.76
C TYR A 18 14.69 3.15 -11.62
N PHE A 19 15.89 3.65 -11.35
CA PHE A 19 16.53 4.67 -12.18
C PHE A 19 16.92 4.10 -13.54
N GLU A 20 17.52 2.92 -13.57
CA GLU A 20 17.93 2.23 -14.80
C GLU A 20 16.74 1.96 -15.73
N ASN A 21 15.61 1.54 -15.18
CA ASN A 21 14.40 1.27 -15.94
C ASN A 21 13.77 2.54 -16.56
N GLN A 22 14.18 3.73 -16.10
CA GLN A 22 13.69 5.03 -16.57
C GLN A 22 14.75 5.85 -17.30
N ARG A 23 15.82 5.21 -17.82
CA ARG A 23 16.93 5.88 -18.55
C ARG A 23 16.47 6.89 -19.60
N PRO A 24 15.48 6.60 -20.51
CA PRO A 24 15.07 7.56 -21.52
C PRO A 24 14.39 8.81 -20.93
N VAL A 25 13.62 8.64 -19.85
CA VAL A 25 12.99 9.76 -19.14
C VAL A 25 14.05 10.60 -18.43
N LEU A 26 15.02 9.93 -17.79
CA LEU A 26 16.14 10.60 -17.11
C LEU A 26 17.04 11.36 -18.10
N ALA A 27 17.28 10.85 -19.30
CA ALA A 27 18.04 11.57 -20.32
C ALA A 27 17.40 12.93 -20.67
N VAL A 28 16.07 12.97 -20.85
CA VAL A 28 15.35 14.23 -21.07
C VAL A 28 15.44 15.16 -19.86
N VAL A 29 15.31 14.61 -18.64
CA VAL A 29 15.46 15.38 -17.38
C VAL A 29 16.87 15.96 -17.29
N THR A 30 17.89 15.19 -17.62
CA THR A 30 19.30 15.63 -17.58
C THR A 30 19.56 16.75 -18.57
N VAL A 31 19.20 16.59 -19.83
CA VAL A 31 19.43 17.62 -20.86
C VAL A 31 18.65 18.90 -20.53
N SER A 32 17.36 18.81 -20.26
CA SER A 32 16.54 19.97 -19.92
C SER A 32 16.94 20.60 -18.57
N GLY A 33 17.41 19.78 -17.62
CA GLY A 33 17.92 20.23 -16.33
C GLY A 33 19.24 21.00 -16.46
N LEU A 34 20.16 20.53 -17.32
CA LEU A 34 21.41 21.23 -17.60
C LEU A 34 21.14 22.59 -18.27
N ILE A 35 20.34 22.63 -19.35
CA ILE A 35 19.99 23.87 -20.04
C ILE A 35 19.35 24.87 -19.06
N TYR A 36 18.40 24.42 -18.24
CA TYR A 36 17.75 25.27 -17.25
C TYR A 36 18.72 25.81 -16.21
N ASN A 37 19.53 24.95 -15.56
CA ASN A 37 20.33 25.37 -14.40
C ASN A 37 21.61 26.12 -14.81
N LEU A 38 22.23 25.77 -15.92
CA LEU A 38 23.31 26.57 -16.50
C LEU A 38 22.76 27.90 -17.05
N GLY A 39 21.58 27.88 -17.65
CA GLY A 39 20.91 29.10 -18.13
C GLY A 39 20.50 30.08 -17.04
N LEU A 40 20.41 29.66 -15.77
CA LEU A 40 20.14 30.57 -14.64
C LEU A 40 21.25 31.64 -14.45
N VAL A 41 22.46 31.35 -14.86
CA VAL A 41 23.60 32.29 -14.78
C VAL A 41 23.47 33.42 -15.81
N VAL A 42 22.76 33.18 -16.90
CA VAL A 42 22.55 34.14 -17.99
C VAL A 42 21.79 35.39 -17.51
N GLY A 43 20.84 35.21 -16.55
CA GLY A 43 20.10 36.33 -15.96
C GLY A 43 21.00 37.40 -15.32
N PRO A 44 21.84 37.06 -14.32
CA PRO A 44 22.83 37.97 -13.74
C PRO A 44 23.74 38.64 -14.77
N TRP A 45 24.16 37.89 -15.79
CA TRP A 45 25.00 38.47 -16.83
C TRP A 45 24.29 39.57 -17.65
N PHE A 46 23.04 39.31 -18.10
CA PHE A 46 22.23 40.36 -18.74
C PHE A 46 21.91 41.54 -17.83
N GLU A 47 21.63 41.29 -16.53
CA GLU A 47 21.40 42.32 -15.54
C GLU A 47 22.62 43.26 -15.46
N GLY A 48 23.84 42.70 -15.50
CA GLY A 48 25.08 43.44 -15.56
C GLY A 48 25.25 44.26 -16.83
N GLN A 49 25.02 43.62 -17.99
CA GLN A 49 25.18 44.31 -19.30
C GLN A 49 24.15 45.43 -19.46
N LEU A 50 22.93 45.26 -18.98
CA LEU A 50 21.89 46.29 -18.99
C LEU A 50 22.27 47.47 -18.08
N ALA A 51 22.86 47.21 -16.88
CA ALA A 51 23.34 48.24 -16.00
C ALA A 51 24.49 49.06 -16.64
N GLN A 52 25.43 48.41 -17.31
CA GLN A 52 26.52 49.07 -18.03
C GLN A 52 26.00 49.89 -19.23
N CYS A 53 25.07 49.34 -20.00
CA CYS A 53 24.47 50.06 -21.14
C CYS A 53 23.67 51.29 -20.65
N LEU A 54 22.95 51.19 -19.52
CA LEU A 54 22.25 52.32 -18.92
C LEU A 54 23.24 53.45 -18.54
N LEU A 55 24.34 53.09 -17.91
CA LEU A 55 25.40 54.05 -17.59
C LEU A 55 26.02 54.67 -18.87
N GLY A 56 26.22 53.88 -19.94
CA GLY A 56 26.66 54.33 -21.23
C GLY A 56 25.72 55.34 -21.89
N ILE A 57 24.40 55.13 -21.79
CA ILE A 57 23.38 56.06 -22.28
C ILE A 57 23.43 57.38 -21.48
N LEU A 58 23.55 57.30 -20.15
CA LEU A 58 23.65 58.50 -19.29
C LEU A 58 24.91 59.34 -19.61
N ASN A 59 25.99 58.69 -19.99
CA ASN A 59 27.25 59.30 -20.40
C ASN A 59 27.31 59.70 -21.89
N GLY A 60 26.25 59.42 -22.67
CA GLY A 60 26.17 59.74 -24.08
C GLY A 60 26.97 58.80 -25.00
N ASN A 61 27.47 57.66 -24.51
CA ASN A 61 28.33 56.70 -25.23
C ASN A 61 27.54 55.54 -25.87
N GLU A 62 26.25 55.34 -25.44
CA GLU A 62 25.41 54.22 -25.91
C GLU A 62 24.02 54.72 -26.33
N THR A 63 23.28 53.90 -27.07
CA THR A 63 21.94 54.26 -27.60
C THR A 63 20.83 53.43 -26.98
N PHE A 64 19.61 53.99 -26.96
CA PHE A 64 18.43 53.22 -26.55
C PHE A 64 18.17 52.01 -27.44
N ALA A 65 18.59 52.02 -28.70
CA ALA A 65 18.50 50.88 -29.60
C ALA A 65 19.37 49.68 -29.12
N ALA A 66 20.59 49.95 -28.62
CA ALA A 66 21.46 48.95 -28.03
C ALA A 66 20.82 48.31 -26.78
N MET A 67 20.22 49.14 -25.93
CA MET A 67 19.47 48.64 -24.74
C MET A 67 18.27 47.77 -25.14
N ALA A 68 17.52 48.20 -26.16
CA ALA A 68 16.38 47.44 -26.65
C ALA A 68 16.80 46.06 -27.21
N ALA A 69 17.95 46.00 -27.93
CA ALA A 69 18.50 44.75 -28.43
C ALA A 69 18.94 43.79 -27.30
N LEU A 70 19.58 44.32 -26.24
CA LEU A 70 19.93 43.57 -25.04
C LEU A 70 18.68 43.04 -24.31
N CYS A 71 17.64 43.85 -24.17
CA CYS A 71 16.35 43.41 -23.59
C CYS A 71 15.71 42.29 -24.41
N ALA A 72 15.68 42.41 -25.73
CA ALA A 72 15.15 41.35 -26.62
C ALA A 72 15.93 40.05 -26.46
N GLY A 73 17.28 40.13 -26.47
CA GLY A 73 18.16 38.97 -26.23
C GLY A 73 17.89 38.32 -24.86
N TYR A 74 17.71 39.12 -23.81
CA TYR A 74 17.40 38.66 -22.48
C TYR A 74 16.04 37.92 -22.42
N LEU A 75 15.00 38.46 -23.06
CA LEU A 75 13.68 37.82 -23.13
C LEU A 75 13.74 36.47 -23.85
N ILE A 76 14.50 36.39 -24.96
CA ILE A 76 14.68 35.12 -25.68
C ILE A 76 15.41 34.11 -24.79
N ALA A 77 16.51 34.53 -24.15
CA ALA A 77 17.27 33.66 -23.25
C ALA A 77 16.39 33.14 -22.08
N ILE A 78 15.61 34.02 -21.43
CA ILE A 78 14.67 33.61 -20.37
C ILE A 78 13.61 32.64 -20.92
N ALA A 79 13.06 32.88 -22.11
CA ALA A 79 12.06 31.99 -22.71
C ALA A 79 12.62 30.56 -22.90
N VAL A 80 13.85 30.43 -23.39
CA VAL A 80 14.53 29.12 -23.54
C VAL A 80 14.74 28.45 -22.18
N VAL A 81 15.22 29.21 -21.20
CA VAL A 81 15.49 28.71 -19.83
C VAL A 81 14.19 28.25 -19.17
N GLN A 82 13.10 29.02 -19.26
CA GLN A 82 11.81 28.66 -18.67
C GLN A 82 11.12 27.52 -19.44
N GLY A 83 11.26 27.47 -20.76
CA GLY A 83 10.81 26.32 -21.56
C GLY A 83 11.50 25.03 -21.14
N SER A 84 12.81 25.06 -20.95
CA SER A 84 13.58 23.92 -20.44
C SER A 84 13.17 23.53 -19.01
N ARG A 85 12.86 24.49 -18.15
CA ARG A 85 12.30 24.26 -16.81
C ARG A 85 10.97 23.53 -16.88
N PHE A 86 10.08 23.95 -17.79
CA PHE A 86 8.78 23.29 -17.97
C PHE A 86 8.94 21.83 -18.39
N ILE A 87 9.77 21.56 -19.41
CA ILE A 87 10.07 20.21 -19.87
C ILE A 87 10.64 19.36 -18.73
N LYS A 88 11.64 19.87 -18.03
CA LYS A 88 12.24 19.20 -16.88
C LYS A 88 11.19 18.83 -15.82
N ARG A 89 10.36 19.77 -15.40
CA ARG A 89 9.32 19.53 -14.39
C ARG A 89 8.31 18.47 -14.81
N LEU A 90 7.90 18.49 -16.08
CA LEU A 90 6.99 17.49 -16.64
C LEU A 90 7.60 16.08 -16.59
N TYR A 91 8.84 15.95 -17.04
CA TYR A 91 9.50 14.64 -17.10
C TYR A 91 9.94 14.11 -15.73
N VAL A 92 10.29 14.98 -14.80
CA VAL A 92 10.54 14.59 -13.39
C VAL A 92 9.27 14.04 -12.74
N ARG A 93 8.10 14.64 -13.01
CA ARG A 93 6.82 14.08 -12.55
C ARG A 93 6.50 12.74 -13.20
N LYS A 94 6.72 12.63 -14.51
CA LYS A 94 6.56 11.36 -15.24
C LYS A 94 7.47 10.27 -14.67
N PHE A 95 8.72 10.60 -14.37
CA PHE A 95 9.66 9.71 -13.69
C PHE A 95 9.14 9.22 -12.34
N ALA A 96 8.72 10.13 -11.46
CA ALA A 96 8.19 9.78 -10.15
C ALA A 96 6.94 8.88 -10.24
N ASN A 97 5.99 9.22 -11.10
CA ASN A 97 4.76 8.45 -11.29
C ASN A 97 5.04 7.04 -11.85
N ASN A 98 6.01 6.92 -12.75
CA ASN A 98 6.40 5.61 -13.28
C ASN A 98 7.04 4.73 -12.20
N ILE A 99 7.91 5.30 -11.36
CA ILE A 99 8.51 4.59 -10.23
C ILE A 99 7.43 4.17 -9.25
N ASN A 100 6.56 5.09 -8.84
CA ASN A 100 5.46 4.83 -7.91
C ASN A 100 4.59 3.67 -8.40
N ARG A 101 4.18 3.70 -9.67
CA ARG A 101 3.42 2.60 -10.28
C ARG A 101 4.18 1.28 -10.23
N SER A 102 5.46 1.27 -10.63
CA SER A 102 6.25 0.03 -10.65
C SER A 102 6.46 -0.53 -9.24
N MET A 103 6.73 0.33 -8.25
CA MET A 103 6.87 -0.09 -6.86
C MET A 103 5.57 -0.64 -6.29
N LYS A 104 4.44 0.04 -6.52
CA LYS A 104 3.11 -0.44 -6.10
C LYS A 104 2.76 -1.77 -6.72
N GLN A 105 3.06 -1.97 -8.01
CA GLN A 105 2.81 -3.23 -8.71
C GLN A 105 3.60 -4.40 -8.11
N VAL A 106 4.91 -4.21 -7.87
CA VAL A 106 5.77 -5.23 -7.25
C VAL A 106 5.31 -5.54 -5.82
N LEU A 107 5.08 -4.49 -5.03
CA LEU A 107 4.65 -4.63 -3.64
C LEU A 107 3.29 -5.36 -3.54
N TYR A 108 2.31 -4.94 -4.34
CA TYR A 108 1.00 -5.55 -4.37
C TYR A 108 1.08 -7.04 -4.73
N ALA A 109 1.82 -7.38 -5.80
CA ALA A 109 2.00 -8.76 -6.21
C ALA A 109 2.60 -9.66 -5.12
N ASN A 110 3.49 -9.11 -4.29
CA ASN A 110 4.06 -9.84 -3.16
C ASN A 110 3.16 -9.85 -1.91
N LEU A 111 2.36 -8.79 -1.68
CA LEU A 111 1.43 -8.74 -0.55
C LEU A 111 0.31 -9.77 -0.68
N VAL A 112 -0.31 -9.89 -1.88
CA VAL A 112 -1.41 -10.83 -2.12
C VAL A 112 -0.99 -12.31 -2.01
N ARG A 113 0.32 -12.58 -2.01
CA ARG A 113 0.89 -13.93 -1.91
C ARG A 113 1.42 -14.28 -0.53
N LYS A 114 1.24 -13.39 0.42
CA LYS A 114 1.60 -13.69 1.81
C LYS A 114 0.57 -14.62 2.43
N ASP A 115 1.05 -15.53 3.26
CA ASP A 115 0.20 -16.41 4.05
C ASP A 115 -0.77 -15.59 4.91
N LYS A 116 -1.97 -16.12 5.08
CA LYS A 116 -3.03 -15.47 5.87
C LYS A 116 -2.55 -15.09 7.28
N VAL A 117 -1.76 -15.94 7.92
CA VAL A 117 -1.19 -15.70 9.26
C VAL A 117 -0.28 -14.47 9.26
N GLU A 118 0.57 -14.31 8.24
CA GLU A 118 1.43 -13.14 8.12
C GLU A 118 0.63 -11.86 7.84
N LEU A 119 -0.45 -11.95 7.06
CA LEU A 119 -1.35 -10.82 6.78
C LEU A 119 -2.09 -10.38 8.04
N GLU A 120 -2.64 -11.31 8.81
CA GLU A 120 -3.33 -11.03 10.08
C GLU A 120 -2.38 -10.43 11.13
N GLN A 121 -1.17 -10.97 11.29
CA GLN A 121 -0.15 -10.45 12.22
C GLN A 121 0.35 -9.06 11.85
N ALA A 122 0.49 -8.78 10.56
CA ALA A 122 0.93 -7.47 10.09
C ALA A 122 -0.15 -6.38 10.28
N GLY A 123 -1.42 -6.77 10.33
CA GLY A 123 -2.57 -5.88 10.43
C GLY A 123 -2.84 -5.10 9.14
N THR A 124 -4.10 -5.06 8.71
CA THR A 124 -4.52 -4.42 7.44
C THR A 124 -4.07 -2.96 7.33
N GLY A 125 -4.18 -2.18 8.42
CA GLY A 125 -3.75 -0.77 8.43
C GLY A 125 -2.25 -0.58 8.19
N THR A 126 -1.41 -1.46 8.76
CA THR A 126 0.05 -1.43 8.54
C THR A 126 0.40 -1.78 7.09
N LEU A 127 -0.27 -2.79 6.52
CA LEU A 127 -0.07 -3.20 5.13
C LEU A 127 -0.49 -2.10 4.16
N MET A 128 -1.63 -1.46 4.39
CA MET A 128 -2.09 -0.30 3.61
C MET A 128 -1.12 0.88 3.70
N THR A 129 -0.58 1.15 4.89
CA THR A 129 0.45 2.19 5.06
C THR A 129 1.70 1.89 4.24
N LYS A 130 2.18 0.63 4.24
CA LYS A 130 3.31 0.21 3.40
C LYS A 130 2.99 0.34 1.91
N ALA A 131 1.82 -0.12 1.49
CA ALA A 131 1.42 -0.13 0.08
C ALA A 131 1.20 1.27 -0.51
N ILE A 132 0.76 2.23 0.28
CA ILE A 132 0.42 3.58 -0.17
C ILE A 132 1.48 4.58 0.30
N SER A 133 1.53 4.87 1.61
CA SER A 133 2.32 5.97 2.15
C SER A 133 3.83 5.75 2.04
N ASP A 134 4.33 4.55 2.32
CA ASP A 134 5.77 4.28 2.26
C ASP A 134 6.28 4.23 0.83
N VAL A 135 5.50 3.69 -0.12
CA VAL A 135 5.83 3.72 -1.54
C VAL A 135 5.82 5.15 -2.08
N ASP A 136 4.81 5.95 -1.72
CA ASP A 136 4.72 7.37 -2.12
C ASP A 136 5.91 8.17 -1.58
N ALA A 137 6.31 7.92 -0.32
CA ALA A 137 7.48 8.56 0.28
C ALA A 137 8.79 8.18 -0.43
N CYS A 138 8.95 6.93 -0.85
CA CYS A 138 10.11 6.47 -1.62
C CYS A 138 10.16 7.14 -3.00
N ALA A 139 9.06 7.13 -3.76
CA ALA A 139 8.97 7.75 -5.08
C ALA A 139 9.22 9.26 -5.01
N GLU A 140 8.64 9.93 -4.00
CA GLU A 140 8.85 11.36 -3.76
C GLU A 140 10.29 11.67 -3.36
N GLY A 141 10.94 10.82 -2.56
CA GLY A 141 12.36 10.95 -2.24
C GLY A 141 13.26 10.84 -3.46
N MET A 142 13.02 9.87 -4.33
CA MET A 142 13.75 9.71 -5.59
C MET A 142 13.51 10.91 -6.52
N ARG A 143 12.28 11.42 -6.57
CA ARG A 143 11.93 12.63 -7.33
C ARG A 143 12.69 13.85 -6.82
N LYS A 144 12.68 14.08 -5.50
CA LYS A 144 13.40 15.21 -4.88
C LYS A 144 14.90 15.09 -5.07
N PHE A 145 15.46 13.92 -4.88
CA PHE A 145 16.88 13.68 -5.15
C PHE A 145 17.24 14.06 -6.58
N THR A 146 16.51 13.56 -7.59
CA THR A 146 16.73 13.89 -8.99
C THR A 146 16.55 15.37 -9.28
N THR A 147 15.55 16.02 -8.67
CA THR A 147 15.32 17.47 -8.86
C THR A 147 16.46 18.29 -8.28
N GLU A 148 16.87 17.99 -7.05
CA GLU A 148 17.83 18.81 -6.29
C GLU A 148 19.27 18.66 -6.76
N ILE A 149 19.65 17.51 -7.34
CA ILE A 149 20.95 17.39 -8.01
C ILE A 149 21.11 18.49 -9.06
N PHE A 150 20.05 18.79 -9.83
CA PHE A 150 20.07 19.83 -10.85
C PHE A 150 19.82 21.21 -10.24
N ASP A 151 18.74 21.40 -9.48
CA ASP A 151 18.26 22.72 -9.03
C ASP A 151 19.13 23.35 -7.94
N THR A 152 19.80 22.51 -7.16
CA THR A 152 20.74 22.95 -6.13
C THR A 152 22.17 22.66 -6.55
N GLY A 153 22.53 21.42 -6.87
CA GLY A 153 23.91 21.01 -7.15
C GLY A 153 24.50 21.73 -8.37
N ILE A 154 23.90 21.56 -9.54
CA ILE A 154 24.41 22.13 -10.79
C ILE A 154 24.28 23.66 -10.79
N ALA A 155 23.18 24.20 -10.25
CA ALA A 155 23.02 25.65 -10.17
C ALA A 155 24.05 26.31 -9.24
N LEU A 156 24.32 25.72 -8.06
CA LEU A 156 25.37 26.23 -7.16
C LEU A 156 26.75 26.17 -7.82
N LEU A 157 27.05 25.07 -8.52
CA LEU A 157 28.31 24.93 -9.24
C LEU A 157 28.42 25.99 -10.34
N ALA A 158 27.37 26.24 -11.12
CA ALA A 158 27.36 27.24 -12.18
C ALA A 158 27.58 28.66 -11.63
N TYR A 159 26.89 29.03 -10.55
CA TYR A 159 27.10 30.31 -9.90
C TYR A 159 28.50 30.43 -9.27
N ALA A 160 29.00 29.38 -8.63
CA ALA A 160 30.35 29.36 -8.06
C ALA A 160 31.44 29.53 -9.13
N VAL A 161 31.33 28.81 -10.25
CA VAL A 161 32.27 28.95 -11.39
C VAL A 161 32.24 30.37 -11.95
N MET A 162 31.05 30.97 -12.11
CA MET A 162 30.90 32.34 -12.57
C MET A 162 31.57 33.35 -11.61
N LEU A 163 31.34 33.22 -10.32
CA LEU A 163 31.96 34.10 -9.30
C LEU A 163 33.50 33.96 -9.30
N LEU A 164 33.99 32.72 -9.33
CA LEU A 164 35.45 32.45 -9.39
C LEU A 164 36.09 33.03 -10.66
N GLY A 165 35.36 33.05 -11.78
CA GLY A 165 35.82 33.63 -13.04
C GLY A 165 35.97 35.16 -13.04
N TYR A 166 35.15 35.84 -12.25
CA TYR A 166 35.28 37.32 -12.11
C TYR A 166 36.38 37.72 -11.13
N ASP A 167 36.41 37.17 -9.93
CA ASP A 167 37.47 37.36 -8.94
C ASP A 167 37.47 36.22 -7.93
N TRP A 168 38.43 35.29 -8.05
CA TRP A 168 38.51 34.12 -7.23
C TRP A 168 38.75 34.42 -5.72
N ARG A 169 39.46 35.53 -5.42
CA ARG A 169 39.78 35.97 -4.04
C ARG A 169 38.52 36.43 -3.34
N LEU A 170 37.79 37.33 -3.99
CA LEU A 170 36.52 37.84 -3.48
C LEU A 170 35.47 36.74 -3.42
N ALA A 171 35.43 35.86 -4.39
CA ALA A 171 34.52 34.72 -4.40
C ALA A 171 34.76 33.78 -3.19
N LEU A 172 36.01 33.42 -2.90
CA LEU A 172 36.35 32.61 -1.72
C LEU A 172 35.98 33.31 -0.42
N LEU A 173 36.27 34.63 -0.29
CA LEU A 173 35.92 35.43 0.88
C LEU A 173 34.39 35.45 1.10
N CYS A 174 33.63 35.62 0.03
CA CYS A 174 32.16 35.62 0.09
C CYS A 174 31.60 34.24 0.39
N LEU A 175 32.25 33.14 -0.02
CA LEU A 175 31.78 31.75 0.23
C LEU A 175 32.01 31.27 1.67
N VAL A 176 32.72 32.00 2.52
CA VAL A 176 32.95 31.67 3.95
C VAL A 176 31.63 31.47 4.72
N PHE A 177 30.53 32.10 4.27
CA PHE A 177 29.22 31.89 4.90
C PHE A 177 28.72 30.43 4.80
N ALA A 178 29.10 29.69 3.76
CA ALA A 178 28.59 28.36 3.51
C ALA A 178 28.99 27.36 4.62
N PRO A 179 30.26 27.19 5.02
CA PRO A 179 30.62 26.35 6.15
C PRO A 179 30.03 26.82 7.49
N ILE A 180 29.88 28.14 7.71
CA ILE A 180 29.23 28.67 8.92
C ILE A 180 27.76 28.24 8.95
N SER A 181 27.04 28.38 7.84
CA SER A 181 25.65 27.97 7.72
C SER A 181 25.48 26.47 7.92
N TYR A 182 26.41 25.66 7.39
CA TYR A 182 26.41 24.22 7.59
C TYR A 182 26.61 23.84 9.06
N TYR A 183 27.56 24.46 9.73
CA TYR A 183 27.79 24.22 11.16
C TYR A 183 26.56 24.51 12.01
N ILE A 184 25.90 25.64 11.76
CA ILE A 184 24.65 26.00 12.46
C ILE A 184 23.54 25.00 12.16
N ALA A 185 23.41 24.56 10.90
CA ALA A 185 22.43 23.54 10.52
C ALA A 185 22.64 22.23 11.28
N GLU A 186 23.89 21.79 11.43
CA GLU A 186 24.20 20.54 12.14
C GLU A 186 23.87 20.65 13.64
N GLN A 187 24.14 21.78 14.28
CA GLN A 187 23.73 22.03 15.66
C GLN A 187 22.20 22.04 15.84
N MET A 188 21.47 22.60 14.89
CA MET A 188 20.01 22.64 14.93
C MET A 188 19.34 21.30 14.62
N LYS A 189 20.05 20.39 14.00
CA LYS A 189 19.53 19.08 13.55
C LYS A 189 18.94 18.24 14.70
N THR A 190 19.66 18.18 15.83
CA THR A 190 19.20 17.42 17.01
C THR A 190 17.91 18.00 17.60
N LEU A 191 17.79 19.33 17.62
CA LEU A 191 16.59 20.03 18.08
C LEU A 191 15.41 19.75 17.15
N VAL A 192 15.61 19.86 15.84
CA VAL A 192 14.58 19.56 14.82
C VAL A 192 14.13 18.10 14.90
N GLN A 193 15.07 17.17 15.10
CA GLN A 193 14.74 15.75 15.23
C GLN A 193 13.93 15.44 16.49
N ARG A 194 14.32 15.99 17.65
CA ARG A 194 13.60 15.79 18.92
C ARG A 194 12.19 16.36 18.88
N THR A 195 12.05 17.60 18.45
CA THR A 195 10.73 18.26 18.37
C THR A 195 9.85 17.62 17.31
N GLY A 196 10.43 17.20 16.17
CA GLY A 196 9.74 16.47 15.12
C GLY A 196 9.25 15.08 15.56
N ALA A 197 10.03 14.35 16.37
CA ALA A 197 9.63 13.08 16.93
C ALA A 197 8.45 13.23 17.89
N ALA A 198 8.49 14.21 18.79
CA ALA A 198 7.41 14.53 19.72
C ALA A 198 6.10 14.91 18.98
N ASN A 199 6.20 15.74 17.94
CA ASN A 199 5.05 16.09 17.11
C ASN A 199 4.46 14.87 16.37
N LYS A 200 5.31 13.97 15.88
CA LYS A 200 4.85 12.75 15.21
C LYS A 200 4.09 11.82 16.16
N GLU A 201 4.55 11.69 17.39
CA GLU A 201 3.89 10.91 18.44
C GLU A 201 2.53 11.51 18.80
N SER A 202 2.46 12.84 19.02
CA SER A 202 1.21 13.54 19.28
C SER A 202 0.22 13.44 18.10
N THR A 203 0.71 13.53 16.85
CA THR A 203 -0.10 13.28 15.65
C THR A 203 -0.70 11.87 15.64
N GLY A 204 0.08 10.87 16.08
CA GLY A 204 -0.38 9.49 16.20
C GLY A 204 -1.50 9.34 17.23
N ARG A 205 -1.35 9.96 18.41
CA ARG A 205 -2.39 9.97 19.45
C ARG A 205 -3.67 10.65 18.97
N LEU A 206 -3.55 11.81 18.32
CA LEU A 206 -4.70 12.52 17.76
C LEU A 206 -5.41 11.69 16.68
N SER A 207 -4.66 11.02 15.80
CA SER A 207 -5.24 10.16 14.77
C SER A 207 -6.01 8.98 15.36
N ALA A 208 -5.47 8.35 16.41
CA ALA A 208 -6.15 7.26 17.12
C ALA A 208 -7.43 7.75 17.81
N ALA A 209 -7.38 8.90 18.48
CA ALA A 209 -8.55 9.52 19.12
C ALA A 209 -9.62 9.91 18.09
N THR A 210 -9.21 10.42 16.91
CA THR A 210 -10.14 10.75 15.82
C THR A 210 -10.83 9.49 15.28
N LEU A 211 -10.08 8.42 15.08
CA LEU A 211 -10.62 7.15 14.60
C LEU A 211 -11.63 6.57 15.61
N ASP A 212 -11.29 6.58 16.90
CA ASP A 212 -12.18 6.12 17.97
C ASP A 212 -13.49 6.91 17.98
N ARG A 213 -13.42 8.25 17.87
CA ARG A 213 -14.60 9.11 17.81
C ARG A 213 -15.50 8.87 16.62
N VAL A 214 -14.91 8.69 15.43
CA VAL A 214 -15.67 8.43 14.20
C VAL A 214 -16.31 7.04 14.25
N SER A 215 -15.56 6.03 14.64
CA SER A 215 -16.05 4.65 14.72
C SER A 215 -17.09 4.45 15.83
N GLY A 216 -16.90 5.10 16.98
CA GLY A 216 -17.78 5.02 18.14
C GLY A 216 -18.90 6.06 18.18
N ALA A 217 -19.07 6.90 17.15
CA ALA A 217 -19.97 8.05 17.17
C ALA A 217 -21.42 7.72 17.59
N LEU A 218 -21.97 6.62 17.09
CA LEU A 218 -23.32 6.17 17.44
C LEU A 218 -23.38 5.76 18.91
N THR A 219 -22.38 5.01 19.39
CA THR A 219 -22.31 4.57 20.80
C THR A 219 -22.27 5.77 21.74
N TYR A 220 -21.45 6.78 21.44
CA TYR A 220 -21.36 7.98 22.27
C TYR A 220 -22.70 8.73 22.37
N ARG A 221 -23.44 8.84 21.25
CA ARG A 221 -24.79 9.45 21.24
C ARG A 221 -25.81 8.66 22.06
N VAL A 222 -25.83 7.34 21.87
CA VAL A 222 -26.79 6.47 22.58
C VAL A 222 -26.59 6.52 24.09
N TYR A 223 -25.34 6.60 24.55
CA TYR A 223 -25.03 6.62 25.98
C TYR A 223 -24.81 8.03 26.57
N GLY A 224 -24.92 9.10 25.78
CA GLY A 224 -24.76 10.49 26.23
C GLY A 224 -23.35 10.83 26.75
N CYS A 225 -22.32 10.14 26.27
CA CYS A 225 -20.93 10.31 26.71
C CYS A 225 -20.14 11.33 25.88
N GLU A 226 -20.79 12.07 24.96
CA GLU A 226 -20.15 13.02 24.04
C GLU A 226 -19.36 14.12 24.77
N PRO A 227 -19.89 14.82 25.83
CA PRO A 227 -19.15 15.92 26.45
C PRO A 227 -17.81 15.48 27.07
N GLN A 228 -17.79 14.29 27.70
CA GLN A 228 -16.57 13.76 28.34
C GLN A 228 -15.51 13.40 27.28
N ARG A 229 -15.96 12.83 26.16
CA ARG A 229 -15.09 12.46 25.05
C ARG A 229 -14.61 13.66 24.24
N ASP A 230 -15.43 14.73 24.15
CA ASP A 230 -15.04 15.99 23.54
C ASP A 230 -13.91 16.66 24.34
N ALA A 231 -14.01 16.68 25.66
CA ALA A 231 -12.94 17.22 26.50
C ALA A 231 -11.62 16.43 26.35
N ALA A 232 -11.68 15.10 26.26
CA ALA A 232 -10.49 14.27 26.03
C ALA A 232 -9.88 14.49 24.65
N TYR A 233 -10.71 14.64 23.63
CA TYR A 233 -10.26 14.94 22.26
C TYR A 233 -9.63 16.32 22.17
N GLU A 234 -10.23 17.33 22.81
CA GLU A 234 -9.69 18.69 22.88
C GLU A 234 -8.31 18.72 23.55
N ALA A 235 -8.10 17.93 24.61
CA ALA A 235 -6.77 17.79 25.22
C ALA A 235 -5.72 17.21 24.22
N CYS A 236 -6.12 16.25 23.39
CA CYS A 236 -5.24 15.72 22.34
C CYS A 236 -4.95 16.77 21.25
N LEU A 237 -5.93 17.61 20.89
CA LEU A 237 -5.76 18.72 19.93
C LEU A 237 -4.77 19.76 20.47
N GLN A 238 -4.91 20.16 21.74
CA GLN A 238 -4.00 21.12 22.37
C GLN A 238 -2.57 20.59 22.49
N ASP A 239 -2.40 19.29 22.81
CA ASP A 239 -1.08 18.66 22.82
C ASP A 239 -0.45 18.64 21.41
N TYR A 240 -1.25 18.30 20.40
CA TYR A 240 -0.82 18.36 19.00
C TYR A 240 -0.41 19.79 18.58
N GLU A 241 -1.24 20.79 18.88
CA GLU A 241 -0.94 22.20 18.56
C GLU A 241 0.38 22.64 19.19
N ARG A 242 0.55 22.39 20.49
CA ARG A 242 1.79 22.75 21.22
C ARG A 242 3.03 22.08 20.63
N THR A 243 2.94 20.79 20.32
CA THR A 243 4.06 20.04 19.75
C THR A 243 4.34 20.44 18.30
N ALA A 244 3.31 20.74 17.50
CA ALA A 244 3.43 21.21 16.12
C ALA A 244 4.12 22.59 16.06
N VAL A 245 3.71 23.53 16.92
CA VAL A 245 4.35 24.85 17.02
C VAL A 245 5.83 24.70 17.44
N LYS A 246 6.11 23.89 18.48
CA LYS A 246 7.49 23.65 18.92
C LYS A 246 8.36 22.98 17.84
N ALA A 247 7.79 22.11 17.04
CA ALA A 247 8.50 21.46 15.93
C ALA A 247 8.68 22.41 14.72
N GLY A 248 7.71 23.29 14.49
CA GLY A 248 7.73 24.25 13.39
C GLY A 248 8.72 25.41 13.61
N LEU A 249 8.90 25.85 14.85
CA LEU A 249 9.71 27.03 15.19
C LEU A 249 11.17 26.94 14.71
N PRO A 250 11.94 25.86 15.01
CA PRO A 250 13.31 25.74 14.51
C PRO A 250 13.38 25.67 12.98
N VAL A 251 12.41 25.01 12.35
CA VAL A 251 12.34 24.88 10.89
C VAL A 251 12.04 26.23 10.22
N ALA A 252 11.16 27.04 10.82
CA ALA A 252 10.81 28.37 10.33
C ALA A 252 11.92 29.41 10.57
N ALA A 253 12.70 29.26 11.64
CA ALA A 253 13.81 30.18 11.97
C ALA A 253 15.04 30.00 11.05
N MET A 254 15.23 28.82 10.46
CA MET A 254 16.39 28.49 9.61
C MET A 254 16.54 29.39 8.38
N PRO A 255 15.52 29.62 7.52
CA PRO A 255 15.70 30.44 6.32
C PRO A 255 16.09 31.91 6.61
N PRO A 256 15.46 32.60 7.55
CA PRO A 256 15.89 33.97 7.93
C PRO A 256 17.33 33.99 8.46
N LEU A 257 17.71 33.03 9.30
CA LEU A 257 19.06 32.95 9.87
C LEU A 257 20.12 32.78 8.76
N TYR A 258 19.88 31.88 7.81
CA TYR A 258 20.74 31.73 6.65
C TYR A 258 20.79 33.00 5.78
N GLY A 259 19.67 33.69 5.63
CA GLY A 259 19.59 34.95 4.92
C GLY A 259 20.52 35.99 5.54
N VAL A 260 20.47 36.16 6.85
CA VAL A 260 21.34 37.13 7.59
C VAL A 260 22.82 36.76 7.43
N ILE A 261 23.17 35.49 7.66
CA ILE A 261 24.56 35.02 7.53
C ILE A 261 25.10 35.22 6.12
N SER A 262 24.31 34.89 5.09
CA SER A 262 24.75 35.08 3.70
C SER A 262 24.86 36.53 3.29
N MET A 263 24.04 37.43 3.87
CA MET A 263 24.14 38.87 3.59
C MET A 263 25.43 39.51 4.09
N THR A 264 26.16 38.91 5.03
CA THR A 264 27.50 39.38 5.41
C THR A 264 28.45 39.37 4.19
N GLY A 265 28.28 38.40 3.24
CA GLY A 265 29.03 38.37 2.00
C GLY A 265 28.80 39.59 1.11
N VAL A 266 27.62 40.19 1.15
CA VAL A 266 27.29 41.41 0.40
C VAL A 266 28.15 42.60 0.87
N LEU A 267 28.46 42.69 2.16
CA LEU A 267 29.35 43.75 2.70
C LEU A 267 30.77 43.63 2.08
N PHE A 268 31.28 42.39 1.91
CA PHE A 268 32.55 42.17 1.25
C PHE A 268 32.49 42.54 -0.24
N ILE A 269 31.38 42.27 -0.92
CA ILE A 269 31.20 42.66 -2.33
C ILE A 269 31.21 44.18 -2.48
N PHE A 270 30.51 44.91 -1.62
CA PHE A 270 30.52 46.38 -1.67
C PHE A 270 31.88 46.96 -1.32
N THR A 271 32.60 46.42 -0.33
CA THR A 271 33.91 46.99 0.09
C THR A 271 35.02 46.66 -0.92
N PHE A 272 35.17 45.39 -1.34
CA PHE A 272 36.25 44.96 -2.23
C PHE A 272 35.86 45.11 -3.70
N GLY A 273 34.61 44.85 -4.06
CA GLY A 273 34.11 45.02 -5.41
C GLY A 273 34.11 46.47 -5.86
N ALA A 274 33.80 47.43 -4.98
CA ALA A 274 33.94 48.86 -5.26
C ALA A 274 35.40 49.24 -5.53
N ARG A 275 36.37 48.65 -4.81
CA ARG A 275 37.81 48.83 -5.10
C ARG A 275 38.21 48.27 -6.46
N ASN A 276 37.64 47.14 -6.85
CA ASN A 276 37.86 46.54 -8.17
C ASN A 276 37.35 47.49 -9.28
N VAL A 277 36.18 48.11 -9.11
CA VAL A 277 35.63 49.11 -10.05
C VAL A 277 36.46 50.38 -10.09
N ALA A 278 36.96 50.84 -8.92
CA ALA A 278 37.84 52.02 -8.84
C ALA A 278 39.27 51.77 -9.34
N GLY A 279 39.62 50.55 -9.81
CA GLY A 279 40.93 50.20 -10.30
C GLY A 279 42.00 50.02 -9.21
N THR A 280 41.62 50.04 -7.93
CA THR A 280 42.52 49.86 -6.78
C THR A 280 42.39 48.49 -6.10
N GLY A 281 41.58 47.58 -6.70
CA GLY A 281 41.31 46.26 -6.18
C GLY A 281 42.14 45.12 -6.78
N TRP A 282 41.69 43.90 -6.62
CA TRP A 282 42.35 42.67 -7.06
C TRP A 282 42.11 42.33 -8.54
N ALA A 283 41.03 42.86 -9.11
CA ALA A 283 40.65 42.67 -10.51
C ALA A 283 40.12 43.97 -11.08
N ALA A 284 40.32 44.21 -12.38
CA ALA A 284 39.75 45.39 -13.05
C ALA A 284 38.30 45.08 -13.44
N TRP A 285 37.34 45.76 -12.81
CA TRP A 285 35.92 45.59 -13.06
C TRP A 285 35.29 46.83 -13.69
N ASP A 286 34.28 46.58 -14.47
CA ASP A 286 33.27 47.57 -14.84
C ASP A 286 32.00 47.41 -14.02
N ILE A 287 31.01 48.27 -14.24
CA ILE A 287 29.71 48.18 -13.56
C ILE A 287 28.98 46.90 -13.91
N ALA A 288 29.15 46.37 -15.12
CA ALA A 288 28.58 45.11 -15.54
C ALA A 288 29.08 43.94 -14.67
N ALA A 289 30.41 43.87 -14.46
CA ALA A 289 31.06 42.85 -13.66
C ALA A 289 30.59 42.91 -12.19
N PHE A 290 30.53 44.13 -11.59
CA PHE A 290 30.07 44.33 -10.23
C PHE A 290 28.62 43.88 -10.06
N THR A 291 27.72 44.29 -10.95
CA THR A 291 26.29 43.98 -10.87
C THR A 291 26.06 42.48 -11.09
N THR A 292 26.78 41.88 -12.06
CA THR A 292 26.73 40.42 -12.32
C THR A 292 27.19 39.64 -11.10
N PHE A 293 28.31 40.00 -10.49
CA PHE A 293 28.84 39.32 -9.31
C PHE A 293 27.88 39.41 -8.12
N LEU A 294 27.34 40.60 -7.84
CA LEU A 294 26.37 40.81 -6.78
C LEU A 294 25.10 39.99 -6.97
N SER A 295 24.55 39.97 -8.20
CA SER A 295 23.35 39.22 -8.54
C SER A 295 23.60 37.72 -8.46
N CYS A 296 24.73 37.21 -8.99
CA CYS A 296 25.13 35.81 -8.89
C CYS A 296 25.27 35.37 -7.42
N PHE A 297 25.93 36.15 -6.61
CA PHE A 297 26.10 35.87 -5.18
C PHE A 297 24.75 35.79 -4.46
N GLY A 298 23.86 36.77 -4.67
CA GLY A 298 22.52 36.76 -4.08
C GLY A 298 21.71 35.49 -4.45
N LYS A 299 21.75 35.11 -5.72
CA LYS A 299 21.07 33.88 -6.17
C LYS A 299 21.72 32.60 -5.62
N LEU A 300 23.05 32.56 -5.50
CA LEU A 300 23.79 31.46 -4.87
C LEU A 300 23.41 31.33 -3.40
N ALA A 301 23.37 32.41 -2.65
CA ALA A 301 23.01 32.44 -1.23
C ALA A 301 21.59 31.88 -0.98
N VAL A 302 20.61 32.31 -1.77
CA VAL A 302 19.24 31.81 -1.70
C VAL A 302 19.18 30.32 -2.04
N LYS A 303 19.91 29.88 -3.06
CA LYS A 303 19.94 28.46 -3.45
C LYS A 303 20.57 27.56 -2.38
N SER A 304 21.64 28.00 -1.75
CA SER A 304 22.32 27.24 -0.68
C SER A 304 21.42 26.93 0.50
N SER A 305 20.50 27.85 0.86
CA SER A 305 19.55 27.63 1.95
C SER A 305 18.55 26.48 1.70
N HIS A 306 18.37 26.09 0.44
CA HIS A 306 17.46 25.00 0.06
C HIS A 306 18.08 23.61 0.15
N ALA A 307 19.41 23.49 0.23
CA ALA A 307 20.12 22.22 0.27
C ALA A 307 19.68 21.32 1.45
N ALA A 308 19.35 21.92 2.60
CA ALA A 308 18.87 21.20 3.78
C ALA A 308 17.54 20.44 3.53
N LYS A 309 16.68 20.93 2.64
CA LYS A 309 15.39 20.29 2.32
C LYS A 309 15.57 18.96 1.61
N LEU A 310 16.65 18.81 0.83
CA LEU A 310 16.99 17.55 0.15
C LEU A 310 17.26 16.45 1.18
N PHE A 311 18.08 16.75 2.19
CA PHE A 311 18.49 15.76 3.19
C PHE A 311 17.29 15.15 3.91
N ASN A 312 16.35 15.96 4.36
CA ASN A 312 15.13 15.50 5.04
C ASN A 312 14.26 14.59 4.14
N ALA A 313 14.15 14.91 2.86
CA ALA A 313 13.36 14.12 1.92
C ALA A 313 13.99 12.75 1.63
N VAL A 314 15.32 12.72 1.46
CA VAL A 314 16.08 11.48 1.23
C VAL A 314 16.04 10.60 2.48
N GLN A 315 16.21 11.19 3.67
CA GLN A 315 16.16 10.43 4.94
C GLN A 315 14.77 9.80 5.17
N LYS A 316 13.70 10.56 4.92
CA LYS A 316 12.33 10.02 5.00
C LYS A 316 12.12 8.85 4.04
N ALA A 317 12.61 8.98 2.80
CA ALA A 317 12.52 7.93 1.80
C ALA A 317 13.34 6.68 2.20
N GLN A 318 14.52 6.85 2.81
CA GLN A 318 15.32 5.73 3.30
C GLN A 318 14.61 4.94 4.41
N VAL A 319 13.97 5.63 5.35
CA VAL A 319 13.18 4.96 6.40
C VAL A 319 12.02 4.17 5.81
N SER A 320 11.26 4.78 4.89
CA SER A 320 10.16 4.09 4.20
C SER A 320 10.65 2.92 3.35
N TRP A 321 11.78 3.09 2.66
CA TRP A 321 12.42 2.00 1.91
C TRP A 321 12.78 0.81 2.80
N GLY A 322 13.36 1.06 3.98
CA GLY A 322 13.69 0.00 4.94
C GLY A 322 12.49 -0.85 5.34
N ARG A 323 11.28 -0.24 5.42
CA ARG A 323 10.04 -0.95 5.76
C ARG A 323 9.49 -1.80 4.62
N ILE A 324 9.61 -1.33 3.36
CA ILE A 324 9.05 -2.03 2.19
C ILE A 324 10.04 -2.95 1.51
N LYS A 325 11.35 -2.75 1.68
CA LYS A 325 12.42 -3.54 1.04
C LYS A 325 12.24 -5.06 1.16
N PRO A 326 11.84 -5.63 2.32
CA PRO A 326 11.62 -7.07 2.43
C PRO A 326 10.52 -7.61 1.51
N LEU A 327 9.61 -6.73 1.08
CA LEU A 327 8.50 -7.05 0.17
C LEU A 327 8.83 -6.72 -1.30
N MET A 328 9.95 -6.05 -1.56
CA MET A 328 10.39 -5.64 -2.90
C MET A 328 11.28 -6.72 -3.52
N ARG A 329 10.72 -7.90 -3.71
CA ARG A 329 11.37 -9.01 -4.42
C ARG A 329 10.69 -9.23 -5.77
N GLN A 330 11.36 -9.96 -6.67
CA GLN A 330 10.73 -10.38 -7.92
C GLN A 330 9.50 -11.23 -7.56
N PRO A 331 8.29 -10.87 -8.02
CA PRO A 331 7.14 -11.70 -7.77
C PRO A 331 7.30 -13.04 -8.48
N ASP A 332 7.00 -14.12 -7.79
CA ASP A 332 6.94 -15.43 -8.42
C ASP A 332 5.91 -15.42 -9.57
N PRO A 333 6.05 -16.22 -10.62
CA PRO A 333 5.01 -16.33 -11.64
C PRO A 333 3.67 -16.73 -11.01
N LEU A 334 2.56 -16.27 -11.61
CA LEU A 334 1.25 -16.73 -11.16
C LEU A 334 1.18 -18.24 -11.34
N PRO A 335 0.77 -18.99 -10.33
CA PRO A 335 0.58 -20.43 -10.48
C PRO A 335 -0.51 -20.66 -11.53
N GLU A 336 -0.21 -21.45 -12.55
CA GLU A 336 -1.23 -21.98 -13.45
C GLU A 336 -2.04 -23.03 -12.69
N GLU A 337 -3.37 -22.97 -12.82
CA GLU A 337 -4.25 -23.96 -12.20
C GLU A 337 -3.98 -25.34 -12.80
N ILE A 338 -3.56 -26.28 -11.97
CA ILE A 338 -3.37 -27.68 -12.37
C ILE A 338 -4.65 -28.45 -12.03
N PRO A 339 -5.46 -28.85 -13.02
CA PRO A 339 -6.67 -29.61 -12.76
C PRO A 339 -6.34 -30.93 -12.06
N ALA A 340 -6.93 -31.18 -10.90
CA ALA A 340 -6.77 -32.42 -10.17
C ALA A 340 -7.93 -33.39 -10.51
N LYS A 341 -7.65 -34.69 -10.46
CA LYS A 341 -8.67 -35.73 -10.59
C LYS A 341 -9.25 -36.07 -9.23
N PRO A 342 -10.50 -36.59 -9.18
CA PRO A 342 -11.05 -37.14 -7.95
C PRO A 342 -10.22 -38.33 -7.48
N GLU A 343 -9.65 -38.21 -6.29
CA GLU A 343 -8.83 -39.25 -5.66
C GLU A 343 -9.19 -39.39 -4.18
N THR A 344 -8.70 -40.44 -3.53
CA THR A 344 -8.96 -40.71 -2.12
C THR A 344 -8.25 -39.73 -1.23
N LEU A 345 -8.97 -39.11 -0.30
CA LEU A 345 -8.44 -38.34 0.80
C LEU A 345 -8.13 -39.25 1.99
N THR A 346 -6.89 -39.23 2.47
CA THR A 346 -6.48 -40.00 3.66
C THR A 346 -5.89 -39.04 4.67
N VAL A 347 -6.47 -38.98 5.86
CA VAL A 347 -6.01 -38.22 7.00
C VAL A 347 -5.49 -39.18 8.06
N ASN A 348 -4.25 -39.03 8.51
CA ASN A 348 -3.64 -39.95 9.45
C ASN A 348 -2.99 -39.15 10.62
N LYS A 349 -3.49 -39.36 11.83
CA LYS A 349 -3.04 -38.77 13.09
C LYS A 349 -2.85 -37.26 12.99
N LEU A 350 -3.78 -36.59 12.33
CA LEU A 350 -3.75 -35.13 12.18
C LEU A 350 -3.91 -34.48 13.57
N GLY A 351 -2.95 -33.63 13.92
CA GLY A 351 -2.97 -32.79 15.09
C GLY A 351 -2.75 -31.33 14.74
N PHE A 352 -3.38 -30.43 15.50
CA PHE A 352 -3.25 -28.99 15.30
C PHE A 352 -3.29 -28.23 16.61
N ALA A 353 -2.40 -27.25 16.74
CA ALA A 353 -2.40 -26.27 17.82
C ALA A 353 -2.14 -24.86 17.28
N TYR A 354 -2.84 -23.85 17.81
CA TYR A 354 -2.47 -22.46 17.54
C TYR A 354 -1.18 -22.09 18.28
N ARG A 355 -0.42 -21.14 17.78
CA ARG A 355 0.85 -20.71 18.37
C ARG A 355 0.68 -20.39 19.86
N GLY A 356 1.39 -21.13 20.72
CA GLY A 356 1.36 -20.94 22.17
C GLY A 356 0.10 -21.42 22.88
N GLY A 357 -0.83 -22.09 22.17
CA GLY A 357 -2.06 -22.65 22.72
C GLY A 357 -2.00 -24.16 22.93
N ALA A 358 -3.01 -24.69 23.64
CA ALA A 358 -3.22 -26.13 23.78
C ALA A 358 -3.60 -26.76 22.42
N PRO A 359 -3.32 -28.05 22.21
CA PRO A 359 -3.76 -28.76 21.03
C PRO A 359 -5.28 -28.72 20.88
N VAL A 360 -5.74 -28.26 19.72
CA VAL A 360 -7.18 -28.19 19.36
C VAL A 360 -7.65 -29.49 18.71
N LEU A 361 -6.78 -30.11 17.88
CA LEU A 361 -7.04 -31.39 17.24
C LEU A 361 -5.91 -32.36 17.61
N GLN A 362 -6.27 -33.63 17.85
CA GLN A 362 -5.35 -34.69 18.24
C GLN A 362 -5.76 -36.00 17.59
N ASP A 363 -4.81 -36.66 16.92
CA ASP A 363 -4.95 -38.00 16.35
C ASP A 363 -6.18 -38.19 15.43
N ILE A 364 -6.58 -37.16 14.67
CA ILE A 364 -7.69 -37.28 13.72
C ILE A 364 -7.27 -38.21 12.58
N THR A 365 -8.01 -39.31 12.40
CA THR A 365 -7.73 -40.31 11.38
C THR A 365 -9.02 -40.73 10.68
N PHE A 366 -9.09 -40.57 9.36
CA PHE A 366 -10.19 -41.06 8.53
C PHE A 366 -9.77 -41.11 7.06
N THR A 367 -10.58 -41.83 6.27
CA THR A 367 -10.41 -41.90 4.82
C THR A 367 -11.72 -41.59 4.13
N ALA A 368 -11.69 -40.75 3.11
CA ALA A 368 -12.85 -40.38 2.32
C ALA A 368 -12.62 -40.73 0.85
N GLN A 369 -13.51 -41.54 0.29
CA GLN A 369 -13.48 -41.94 -1.11
C GLN A 369 -14.09 -40.87 -2.02
N PRO A 370 -13.68 -40.75 -3.28
CA PRO A 370 -14.27 -39.83 -4.25
C PRO A 370 -15.79 -39.99 -4.37
N GLY A 371 -16.48 -38.83 -4.54
CA GLY A 371 -17.94 -38.82 -4.71
C GLY A 371 -18.74 -39.03 -3.42
N ARG A 372 -18.10 -39.05 -2.25
CA ARG A 372 -18.75 -39.23 -0.96
C ARG A 372 -18.90 -37.89 -0.20
N ILE A 373 -19.97 -37.78 0.56
CA ILE A 373 -20.26 -36.63 1.44
C ILE A 373 -20.09 -37.06 2.89
N PHE A 374 -19.17 -36.42 3.59
CA PHE A 374 -18.94 -36.63 5.02
C PHE A 374 -19.44 -35.43 5.82
N GLY A 375 -20.30 -35.68 6.78
CA GLY A 375 -20.72 -34.68 7.76
C GLY A 375 -19.70 -34.56 8.90
N ILE A 376 -19.31 -33.36 9.24
CA ILE A 376 -18.41 -33.08 10.37
C ILE A 376 -19.19 -32.32 11.43
N THR A 377 -19.29 -32.87 12.64
CA THR A 377 -20.02 -32.26 13.75
C THR A 377 -19.36 -32.53 15.09
N GLY A 378 -19.87 -31.89 16.14
CA GLY A 378 -19.36 -31.99 17.52
C GLY A 378 -19.75 -30.77 18.32
N ALA A 379 -19.38 -30.73 19.59
CA ALA A 379 -19.67 -29.62 20.51
C ALA A 379 -19.16 -28.26 19.96
N VAL A 380 -19.69 -27.16 20.49
CA VAL A 380 -19.21 -25.82 20.16
C VAL A 380 -17.73 -25.72 20.57
N ALA A 381 -16.91 -25.10 19.72
CA ALA A 381 -15.46 -24.90 19.93
C ALA A 381 -14.61 -26.19 19.96
N CYS A 382 -15.10 -27.35 19.51
CA CYS A 382 -14.31 -28.61 19.46
C CYS A 382 -13.30 -28.70 18.31
N GLY A 383 -13.17 -27.67 17.47
CA GLY A 383 -12.15 -27.63 16.40
C GLY A 383 -12.66 -27.95 15.00
N LYS A 384 -13.97 -27.99 14.72
CA LYS A 384 -14.54 -28.28 13.39
C LYS A 384 -14.02 -27.35 12.30
N SER A 385 -14.14 -26.05 12.48
CA SER A 385 -13.63 -25.05 11.51
C SER A 385 -12.12 -25.08 11.40
N THR A 386 -11.41 -25.44 12.48
CA THR A 386 -9.96 -25.64 12.47
C THR A 386 -9.58 -26.81 11.58
N LEU A 387 -10.33 -27.93 11.66
CA LEU A 387 -10.13 -29.08 10.76
C LEU A 387 -10.37 -28.67 9.31
N GLY A 388 -11.45 -27.94 9.01
CA GLY A 388 -11.72 -27.42 7.66
C GLY A 388 -10.57 -26.58 7.11
N LYS A 389 -9.99 -25.71 7.93
CA LYS A 389 -8.83 -24.86 7.53
C LYS A 389 -7.54 -25.67 7.36
N ALA A 390 -7.37 -26.81 8.04
CA ALA A 390 -6.17 -27.64 7.90
C ALA A 390 -5.98 -28.15 6.47
N PHE A 391 -7.06 -28.37 5.71
CA PHE A 391 -7.01 -28.80 4.31
C PHE A 391 -6.47 -27.71 3.36
N LEU A 392 -6.46 -26.44 3.77
CA LEU A 392 -5.83 -25.37 3.01
C LEU A 392 -4.30 -25.37 3.14
N CYS A 393 -3.76 -26.09 4.13
CA CYS A 393 -2.33 -26.14 4.46
C CYS A 393 -1.68 -24.77 4.72
N GLU A 394 -2.48 -23.74 5.07
CA GLU A 394 -1.98 -22.41 5.43
C GLU A 394 -1.38 -22.36 6.84
N LEU A 395 -1.75 -23.32 7.68
CA LEU A 395 -1.27 -23.45 9.06
C LEU A 395 -0.50 -24.76 9.21
N PRO A 396 0.62 -24.78 9.93
CA PRO A 396 1.37 -26.02 10.17
C PRO A 396 0.56 -26.98 11.04
N TYR A 397 0.50 -28.22 10.63
CA TYR A 397 -0.14 -29.32 11.37
C TYR A 397 0.85 -30.47 11.61
N THR A 398 0.50 -31.39 12.50
CA THR A 398 1.22 -32.65 12.72
C THR A 398 0.43 -33.80 12.13
N GLY A 399 1.07 -34.95 11.85
CA GLY A 399 0.44 -36.05 11.14
C GLY A 399 0.52 -35.88 9.63
N SER A 400 -0.44 -36.41 8.90
CA SER A 400 -0.42 -36.43 7.42
C SER A 400 -1.81 -36.21 6.83
N ILE A 401 -1.91 -35.38 5.81
CA ILE A 401 -3.09 -35.21 4.95
C ILE A 401 -2.67 -35.55 3.53
N GLN A 402 -3.09 -36.68 3.03
CA GLN A 402 -2.76 -37.17 1.69
C GLN A 402 -3.97 -37.13 0.76
N TYR A 403 -3.76 -36.62 -0.44
CA TYR A 403 -4.70 -36.67 -1.52
C TYR A 403 -4.09 -37.49 -2.68
N GLY A 404 -4.71 -38.61 -3.05
CA GLY A 404 -4.15 -39.54 -4.04
C GLY A 404 -2.78 -40.10 -3.66
N GLY A 405 -2.50 -40.29 -2.36
CA GLY A 405 -1.21 -40.78 -1.87
C GLY A 405 -0.11 -39.71 -1.78
N ARG A 406 -0.37 -38.45 -2.19
CA ARG A 406 0.57 -37.33 -2.07
C ARG A 406 0.24 -36.45 -0.86
N GLU A 407 1.25 -36.10 -0.09
CA GLU A 407 1.09 -35.19 1.06
C GLU A 407 0.73 -33.79 0.59
N MET A 408 -0.40 -33.24 1.10
CA MET A 408 -0.92 -31.93 0.67
C MET A 408 -0.03 -30.75 1.06
N ALA A 409 0.66 -30.82 2.19
CA ALA A 409 1.62 -29.81 2.60
C ALA A 409 2.83 -29.70 1.65
N GLY A 410 3.16 -30.79 0.94
CA GLY A 410 4.23 -30.82 -0.06
C GLY A 410 3.80 -30.40 -1.47
N MET A 411 2.50 -30.14 -1.70
CA MET A 411 2.01 -29.63 -2.97
C MET A 411 2.29 -28.15 -3.14
N THR A 412 2.53 -27.73 -4.36
CA THR A 412 2.59 -26.30 -4.71
C THR A 412 1.20 -25.66 -4.55
N ASP A 413 1.16 -24.33 -4.43
CA ASP A 413 -0.11 -23.58 -4.36
C ASP A 413 -1.01 -23.83 -5.56
N ALA A 414 -0.42 -23.96 -6.76
CA ALA A 414 -1.14 -24.31 -7.99
C ALA A 414 -1.84 -25.68 -7.91
N GLU A 415 -1.14 -26.68 -7.42
CA GLU A 415 -1.68 -28.03 -7.24
C GLU A 415 -2.78 -28.03 -6.18
N ARG A 416 -2.55 -27.37 -5.02
CA ARG A 416 -3.57 -27.26 -3.96
C ARG A 416 -4.84 -26.54 -4.42
N CYS A 417 -4.69 -25.42 -5.14
CA CYS A 417 -5.83 -24.70 -5.73
C CYS A 417 -6.63 -25.55 -6.72
N GLY A 418 -5.99 -26.51 -7.39
CA GLY A 418 -6.67 -27.48 -8.24
C GLY A 418 -7.43 -28.56 -7.47
N VAL A 419 -7.02 -28.87 -6.23
CA VAL A 419 -7.59 -29.95 -5.39
C VAL A 419 -8.72 -29.44 -4.50
N VAL A 420 -8.53 -28.32 -3.78
CA VAL A 420 -9.41 -27.91 -2.68
C VAL A 420 -10.31 -26.74 -3.07
N GLY A 421 -11.62 -26.91 -2.94
CA GLY A 421 -12.60 -25.84 -2.87
C GLY A 421 -13.01 -25.62 -1.40
N TYR A 422 -12.97 -24.38 -0.93
CA TYR A 422 -13.26 -24.05 0.47
C TYR A 422 -14.29 -22.93 0.60
N LEU A 423 -15.31 -23.17 1.41
CA LEU A 423 -16.25 -22.15 1.87
C LEU A 423 -16.15 -22.04 3.40
N GLY A 424 -15.70 -20.88 3.89
CA GLY A 424 -15.62 -20.62 5.32
C GLY A 424 -16.96 -20.17 5.93
N HIS A 425 -17.02 -20.14 7.26
CA HIS A 425 -18.20 -19.72 8.01
C HIS A 425 -18.61 -18.27 7.73
N ASP A 426 -17.63 -17.35 7.64
CA ASP A 426 -17.83 -15.93 7.31
C ASP A 426 -17.28 -15.65 5.91
N PRO A 427 -18.09 -15.80 4.85
CA PRO A 427 -17.61 -15.66 3.49
C PRO A 427 -17.39 -14.19 3.11
N GLU A 428 -16.22 -13.88 2.60
CA GLU A 428 -15.92 -12.55 2.05
C GLU A 428 -16.46 -12.43 0.62
N LEU A 429 -17.16 -11.33 0.34
CA LEU A 429 -17.57 -10.95 -1.00
C LEU A 429 -16.64 -9.89 -1.57
N LEU A 430 -16.36 -10.02 -2.86
CA LEU A 430 -15.62 -9.00 -3.60
C LEU A 430 -16.52 -7.79 -3.82
N SER A 431 -15.95 -6.59 -3.73
CA SER A 431 -16.62 -5.32 -4.08
C SER A 431 -16.85 -5.21 -5.60
N ASP A 432 -17.66 -6.12 -6.14
CA ASP A 432 -17.91 -6.28 -7.57
C ASP A 432 -19.38 -6.73 -7.81
N SER A 433 -19.76 -6.98 -9.07
CA SER A 433 -21.08 -7.51 -9.42
C SER A 433 -21.33 -8.92 -8.85
N ILE A 434 -22.59 -9.30 -8.70
CA ILE A 434 -22.99 -10.67 -8.34
C ILE A 434 -22.41 -11.68 -9.34
N ARG A 435 -22.50 -11.38 -10.64
CA ARG A 435 -21.89 -12.19 -11.72
C ARG A 435 -20.41 -12.45 -11.45
N ASN A 436 -19.64 -11.39 -11.22
CA ASN A 436 -18.20 -11.50 -10.99
C ASN A 436 -17.86 -12.18 -9.67
N ASN A 437 -18.71 -12.02 -8.65
CA ASN A 437 -18.57 -12.75 -7.40
C ASN A 437 -18.76 -14.26 -7.55
N ILE A 438 -19.61 -14.72 -8.47
CA ILE A 438 -19.84 -16.15 -8.75
C ILE A 438 -18.76 -16.70 -9.69
N LEU A 439 -18.57 -16.06 -10.84
CA LEU A 439 -17.80 -16.62 -11.95
C LEU A 439 -16.29 -16.34 -11.88
N LEU A 440 -15.87 -15.28 -11.16
CA LEU A 440 -14.46 -14.85 -11.06
C LEU A 440 -13.74 -14.76 -12.43
N GLY A 441 -14.49 -14.29 -13.46
CA GLY A 441 -13.97 -14.15 -14.81
C GLY A 441 -14.12 -15.38 -15.72
N ARG A 442 -14.71 -16.48 -15.27
CA ARG A 442 -15.08 -17.60 -16.14
C ARG A 442 -16.26 -17.24 -17.03
N ASP A 443 -16.30 -17.82 -18.23
CA ASP A 443 -17.42 -17.71 -19.15
C ASP A 443 -18.39 -18.89 -18.92
N ASP A 444 -19.39 -18.67 -18.06
CA ASP A 444 -20.44 -19.65 -17.71
C ASP A 444 -21.73 -18.93 -17.32
N ASP A 445 -22.85 -19.68 -17.20
CA ASP A 445 -24.15 -19.15 -16.77
C ASP A 445 -24.24 -19.02 -15.24
N ALA A 446 -24.10 -17.81 -14.72
CA ALA A 446 -24.24 -17.51 -13.29
C ALA A 446 -25.62 -17.86 -12.72
N TRP A 447 -26.69 -17.80 -13.53
CA TRP A 447 -28.04 -18.15 -13.10
C TRP A 447 -28.18 -19.63 -12.71
N LYS A 448 -27.45 -20.51 -13.36
CA LYS A 448 -27.38 -21.93 -13.01
C LYS A 448 -26.99 -22.13 -11.54
N TYR A 449 -26.00 -21.40 -11.09
CA TYR A 449 -25.49 -21.48 -9.70
C TYR A 449 -26.41 -20.81 -8.71
N LEU A 450 -27.05 -19.69 -9.10
CA LEU A 450 -28.05 -19.03 -8.26
C LEU A 450 -29.29 -19.89 -8.06
N ARG A 451 -29.74 -20.62 -9.10
CA ARG A 451 -30.82 -21.62 -8.96
C ARG A 451 -30.46 -22.73 -8.00
N ALA A 452 -29.21 -23.20 -8.08
CA ALA A 452 -28.75 -24.28 -7.20
C ALA A 452 -28.77 -23.93 -5.72
N VAL A 453 -28.53 -22.65 -5.39
CA VAL A 453 -28.55 -22.14 -4.01
C VAL A 453 -29.84 -21.43 -3.64
N CYS A 454 -30.89 -21.52 -4.45
CA CYS A 454 -32.19 -20.89 -4.22
C CYS A 454 -32.10 -19.36 -4.00
N LEU A 455 -31.28 -18.66 -4.78
CA LEU A 455 -31.07 -17.20 -4.70
C LEU A 455 -31.52 -16.46 -5.98
N GLU A 456 -32.00 -17.21 -7.01
CA GLU A 456 -32.32 -16.65 -8.32
C GLU A 456 -33.38 -15.57 -8.27
N ASP A 457 -34.49 -15.81 -7.58
CA ASP A 457 -35.64 -14.90 -7.54
C ASP A 457 -35.30 -13.60 -6.80
N GLU A 458 -34.53 -13.69 -5.71
CA GLU A 458 -34.05 -12.54 -4.97
C GLU A 458 -33.12 -11.64 -5.83
N VAL A 459 -32.22 -12.27 -6.60
CA VAL A 459 -31.32 -11.53 -7.50
C VAL A 459 -32.08 -10.94 -8.68
N LYS A 460 -33.09 -11.61 -9.23
CA LYS A 460 -33.95 -11.07 -10.28
C LYS A 460 -34.75 -9.85 -9.81
N ALA A 461 -35.15 -9.82 -8.55
CA ALA A 461 -35.85 -8.70 -7.93
C ALA A 461 -34.96 -7.46 -7.72
N MET A 462 -33.64 -7.61 -7.79
CA MET A 462 -32.71 -6.48 -7.68
C MET A 462 -32.71 -5.63 -8.95
N PRO A 463 -32.57 -4.29 -8.83
CA PRO A 463 -32.67 -3.37 -10.00
C PRO A 463 -31.74 -3.71 -11.16
N ASN A 464 -30.54 -4.21 -10.88
CA ASN A 464 -29.51 -4.54 -11.88
C ASN A 464 -29.29 -6.07 -12.02
N GLY A 465 -30.11 -6.92 -11.40
CA GLY A 465 -29.97 -8.37 -11.47
C GLY A 465 -28.54 -8.85 -11.17
N LEU A 466 -27.94 -9.63 -12.07
CA LEU A 466 -26.55 -10.12 -11.95
C LEU A 466 -25.49 -9.03 -11.92
N ASP A 467 -25.75 -7.86 -12.46
CA ASP A 467 -24.80 -6.75 -12.52
C ASP A 467 -24.91 -5.84 -11.29
N THR A 468 -25.77 -6.20 -10.31
CA THR A 468 -25.83 -5.54 -9.01
C THR A 468 -24.49 -5.66 -8.30
N ARG A 469 -23.90 -4.51 -7.94
CA ARG A 469 -22.65 -4.48 -7.17
C ARG A 469 -22.93 -4.75 -5.70
N VAL A 470 -22.13 -5.60 -5.09
CA VAL A 470 -22.19 -6.00 -3.69
C VAL A 470 -20.84 -5.73 -3.01
N GLY A 471 -20.74 -5.89 -1.70
CA GLY A 471 -19.53 -5.58 -0.94
C GLY A 471 -19.42 -4.10 -0.55
N ASP A 472 -18.21 -3.61 -0.28
CA ASP A 472 -17.97 -2.24 0.14
C ASP A 472 -18.44 -1.24 -0.93
N GLY A 473 -19.36 -0.34 -0.55
CA GLY A 473 -19.94 0.67 -1.45
C GLY A 473 -21.02 0.15 -2.40
N GLY A 474 -21.45 -1.12 -2.27
CA GLY A 474 -22.55 -1.73 -3.01
C GLY A 474 -23.79 -2.01 -2.14
N VAL A 475 -24.72 -2.79 -2.68
CA VAL A 475 -25.90 -3.26 -1.97
C VAL A 475 -25.48 -4.18 -0.83
N ARG A 476 -26.00 -3.95 0.38
CA ARG A 476 -25.79 -4.86 1.51
C ARG A 476 -26.73 -6.06 1.36
N LEU A 477 -26.11 -7.24 1.24
CA LEU A 477 -26.82 -8.51 1.30
C LEU A 477 -27.05 -8.93 2.75
N SER A 478 -28.15 -9.64 3.01
CA SER A 478 -28.32 -10.32 4.31
C SER A 478 -27.26 -11.41 4.51
N GLY A 479 -27.01 -11.84 5.74
CA GLY A 479 -26.04 -12.91 6.03
C GLY A 479 -26.31 -14.18 5.21
N GLY A 480 -27.59 -14.58 5.12
CA GLY A 480 -27.99 -15.75 4.33
C GLY A 480 -27.80 -15.56 2.81
N GLN A 481 -28.02 -14.35 2.28
CA GLN A 481 -27.74 -14.04 0.89
C GLN A 481 -26.24 -14.09 0.60
N GLN A 482 -25.41 -13.54 1.50
CA GLN A 482 -23.96 -13.58 1.39
C GLN A 482 -23.44 -15.03 1.35
N GLN A 483 -23.94 -15.85 2.23
CA GLN A 483 -23.54 -17.25 2.35
C GLN A 483 -23.97 -18.06 1.13
N ARG A 484 -25.21 -17.91 0.65
CA ARG A 484 -25.67 -18.54 -0.60
C ARG A 484 -24.90 -18.07 -1.82
N LEU A 485 -24.56 -16.79 -1.90
CA LEU A 485 -23.75 -16.26 -2.99
C LEU A 485 -22.33 -16.85 -3.00
N ALA A 486 -21.71 -17.00 -1.83
CA ALA A 486 -20.40 -17.64 -1.69
C ALA A 486 -20.46 -19.15 -1.98
N LEU A 487 -21.54 -19.82 -1.60
CA LEU A 487 -21.78 -21.22 -1.99
C LEU A 487 -21.92 -21.35 -3.52
N ALA A 488 -22.67 -20.45 -4.17
CA ALA A 488 -22.80 -20.39 -5.64
C ALA A 488 -21.42 -20.23 -6.31
N ARG A 489 -20.54 -19.38 -5.74
CA ARG A 489 -19.13 -19.25 -6.18
C ARG A 489 -18.40 -20.58 -6.07
N THR A 490 -18.50 -21.25 -4.93
CA THR A 490 -17.83 -22.53 -4.71
C THR A 490 -18.28 -23.60 -5.71
N LEU A 491 -19.59 -23.65 -6.01
CA LEU A 491 -20.16 -24.55 -7.01
C LEU A 491 -19.76 -24.21 -8.46
N ALA A 492 -19.53 -22.92 -8.76
CA ALA A 492 -19.06 -22.47 -10.06
C ALA A 492 -17.59 -22.84 -10.34
N HIS A 493 -16.85 -23.19 -9.29
CA HIS A 493 -15.44 -23.57 -9.37
C HIS A 493 -15.25 -24.99 -8.82
N PRO A 494 -15.72 -26.02 -9.52
CA PRO A 494 -15.70 -27.40 -9.02
C PRO A 494 -14.27 -27.85 -8.71
N ARG A 495 -14.10 -28.49 -7.56
CA ARG A 495 -12.85 -29.08 -7.09
C ARG A 495 -13.11 -30.52 -6.64
N PRO A 496 -12.11 -31.40 -6.75
CA PRO A 496 -12.27 -32.78 -6.33
C PRO A 496 -12.49 -32.95 -4.82
N LEU A 497 -11.97 -32.04 -3.99
CA LEU A 497 -12.23 -31.98 -2.56
C LEU A 497 -12.91 -30.63 -2.25
N VAL A 498 -14.12 -30.68 -1.70
CA VAL A 498 -14.90 -29.49 -1.32
C VAL A 498 -15.12 -29.50 0.19
N VAL A 499 -14.67 -28.43 0.85
CA VAL A 499 -14.85 -28.24 2.30
C VAL A 499 -15.80 -27.07 2.52
N LEU A 500 -16.90 -27.32 3.20
CA LEU A 500 -17.96 -26.35 3.47
C LEU A 500 -18.13 -26.19 4.99
N ASP A 501 -17.85 -25.00 5.50
CA ASP A 501 -17.96 -24.69 6.94
C ASP A 501 -19.28 -23.95 7.22
N ASP A 502 -20.26 -24.69 7.67
CA ASP A 502 -21.63 -24.28 8.02
C ASP A 502 -22.35 -23.48 6.91
N PRO A 503 -22.42 -24.02 5.67
CA PRO A 503 -22.93 -23.29 4.51
C PRO A 503 -24.40 -22.93 4.58
N PHE A 504 -25.14 -23.43 5.57
CA PHE A 504 -26.58 -23.33 5.70
C PHE A 504 -27.05 -22.55 6.93
N SER A 505 -26.15 -21.93 7.69
CA SER A 505 -26.41 -21.33 9.00
C SER A 505 -27.56 -20.31 9.04
N ALA A 506 -27.84 -19.65 7.91
CA ALA A 506 -28.86 -18.61 7.80
C ALA A 506 -30.05 -19.00 6.90
N LEU A 507 -30.29 -20.29 6.68
CA LEU A 507 -31.40 -20.80 5.86
C LEU A 507 -32.50 -21.40 6.72
N ASP A 508 -33.74 -21.33 6.22
CA ASP A 508 -34.85 -22.13 6.71
C ASP A 508 -34.69 -23.59 6.25
N ARG A 509 -35.31 -24.51 6.96
CA ARG A 509 -35.16 -25.96 6.75
C ARG A 509 -35.49 -26.40 5.31
N LYS A 510 -36.59 -25.87 4.76
CA LYS A 510 -37.05 -26.24 3.40
C LYS A 510 -36.04 -25.81 2.33
N THR A 511 -35.52 -24.59 2.43
CA THR A 511 -34.49 -24.07 1.52
C THR A 511 -33.17 -24.85 1.69
N GLU A 512 -32.80 -25.20 2.93
CA GLU A 512 -31.60 -25.99 3.23
C GLU A 512 -31.65 -27.39 2.58
N GLU A 513 -32.75 -28.13 2.74
CA GLU A 513 -32.95 -29.43 2.12
C GLU A 513 -32.85 -29.36 0.59
N GLN A 514 -33.44 -28.33 -0.01
CA GLN A 514 -33.36 -28.09 -1.44
C GLN A 514 -31.94 -27.78 -1.91
N VAL A 515 -31.22 -26.89 -1.21
CA VAL A 515 -29.82 -26.54 -1.51
C VAL A 515 -28.91 -27.74 -1.32
N PHE A 516 -29.12 -28.55 -0.28
CA PHE A 516 -28.35 -29.79 -0.05
C PHE A 516 -28.56 -30.82 -1.18
N ALA A 517 -29.80 -30.99 -1.62
CA ALA A 517 -30.12 -31.90 -2.75
C ALA A 517 -29.43 -31.40 -4.07
N ASN A 518 -29.43 -30.10 -4.30
CA ASN A 518 -28.75 -29.50 -5.44
C ASN A 518 -27.22 -29.62 -5.34
N LEU A 519 -26.66 -29.36 -4.14
CA LEU A 519 -25.24 -29.52 -3.84
C LEU A 519 -24.78 -30.94 -4.19
N ARG A 520 -25.51 -31.96 -3.71
CA ARG A 520 -25.20 -33.38 -3.98
C ARG A 520 -25.13 -33.71 -5.48
N LYS A 521 -26.02 -33.10 -6.28
CA LYS A 521 -26.03 -33.28 -7.74
C LYS A 521 -24.84 -32.58 -8.41
N MET A 522 -24.53 -31.36 -7.96
CA MET A 522 -23.48 -30.55 -8.60
C MET A 522 -22.07 -30.96 -8.19
N THR A 523 -21.90 -31.59 -7.03
CA THR A 523 -20.62 -32.10 -6.55
C THR A 523 -20.46 -33.60 -6.78
N ALA A 524 -21.28 -34.19 -7.66
CA ALA A 524 -21.17 -35.61 -8.02
C ALA A 524 -19.74 -35.92 -8.53
N GLY A 525 -19.04 -36.85 -7.85
CA GLY A 525 -17.64 -37.17 -8.12
C GLY A 525 -16.62 -36.46 -7.22
N SER A 526 -16.96 -35.37 -6.57
CA SER A 526 -16.11 -34.69 -5.57
C SER A 526 -16.32 -35.30 -4.18
N THR A 527 -15.24 -35.34 -3.38
CA THR A 527 -15.36 -35.58 -1.94
C THR A 527 -15.82 -34.32 -1.26
N VAL A 528 -16.92 -34.37 -0.52
CA VAL A 528 -17.46 -33.20 0.19
C VAL A 528 -17.31 -33.42 1.69
N LEU A 529 -16.66 -32.48 2.37
CA LEU A 529 -16.57 -32.38 3.82
C LEU A 529 -17.50 -31.25 4.29
N LEU A 530 -18.65 -31.59 4.85
CA LEU A 530 -19.67 -30.64 5.28
C LEU A 530 -19.66 -30.50 6.80
N ILE A 531 -19.16 -29.38 7.27
CA ILE A 531 -19.24 -29.01 8.69
C ILE A 531 -20.61 -28.39 8.91
N SER A 532 -21.40 -28.98 9.81
CA SER A 532 -22.71 -28.43 10.16
C SER A 532 -23.09 -28.74 11.60
N HIS A 533 -23.89 -27.84 12.17
CA HIS A 533 -24.54 -28.01 13.44
C HIS A 533 -25.95 -28.61 13.31
N ARG A 534 -26.49 -28.72 12.09
CA ARG A 534 -27.84 -29.20 11.80
C ARG A 534 -27.81 -30.69 11.42
N LEU A 535 -28.18 -31.55 12.37
CA LEU A 535 -27.94 -32.99 12.27
C LEU A 535 -28.99 -33.76 11.44
N TYR A 536 -30.14 -33.15 11.16
CA TYR A 536 -31.20 -33.84 10.36
C TYR A 536 -30.84 -34.16 8.94
N LEU A 537 -29.77 -33.55 8.37
CA LEU A 537 -29.21 -33.90 7.08
C LEU A 537 -28.24 -35.10 7.12
N PHE A 538 -27.70 -35.41 8.32
CA PHE A 538 -26.65 -36.42 8.49
C PHE A 538 -27.04 -37.84 8.13
N PRO A 539 -28.31 -38.30 8.29
CA PRO A 539 -28.76 -39.58 7.80
C PRO A 539 -28.60 -39.79 6.28
N GLN A 540 -28.51 -38.68 5.52
CA GLN A 540 -28.34 -38.69 4.07
C GLN A 540 -26.86 -38.68 3.64
N MET A 541 -25.91 -38.55 4.58
CA MET A 541 -24.46 -38.50 4.29
C MET A 541 -23.84 -39.89 4.31
N ASP A 542 -22.77 -40.07 3.57
CA ASP A 542 -22.06 -41.35 3.43
C ASP A 542 -21.25 -41.73 4.67
N GLY A 543 -20.84 -40.73 5.49
CA GLY A 543 -20.13 -40.89 6.74
C GLY A 543 -20.25 -39.67 7.62
N VAL A 544 -20.02 -39.85 8.89
CA VAL A 544 -20.03 -38.76 9.90
C VAL A 544 -18.74 -38.80 10.68
N LEU A 545 -18.09 -37.64 10.76
CA LEU A 545 -16.94 -37.41 11.59
C LEU A 545 -17.40 -36.66 12.85
N TRP A 546 -17.51 -37.35 13.96
CA TRP A 546 -17.84 -36.83 15.27
C TRP A 546 -16.58 -36.38 15.99
N ILE A 547 -16.47 -35.07 16.29
CA ILE A 547 -15.31 -34.50 16.98
C ILE A 547 -15.66 -34.22 18.43
N GLN A 548 -14.86 -34.80 19.34
CA GLN A 548 -14.99 -34.62 20.77
C GLN A 548 -13.60 -34.56 21.42
N ASP A 549 -13.36 -33.58 22.28
CA ASP A 549 -12.11 -33.38 23.02
C ASP A 549 -10.85 -33.43 22.11
N GLY A 550 -10.98 -32.85 20.92
CA GLY A 550 -9.92 -32.79 19.90
C GLY A 550 -9.69 -34.09 19.13
N LYS A 551 -10.39 -35.18 19.43
CA LYS A 551 -10.33 -36.46 18.73
C LYS A 551 -11.56 -36.64 17.85
N ALA A 552 -11.44 -37.47 16.81
CA ALA A 552 -12.56 -37.77 15.93
C ALA A 552 -12.84 -39.27 15.82
N VAL A 553 -14.12 -39.58 15.73
CA VAL A 553 -14.62 -40.91 15.37
C VAL A 553 -15.37 -40.81 14.04
N CYS A 554 -14.96 -41.57 13.06
CA CYS A 554 -15.58 -41.63 11.72
C CYS A 554 -16.37 -42.94 11.56
N ALA A 555 -17.70 -42.82 11.41
CA ALA A 555 -18.57 -43.98 11.17
C ALA A 555 -19.86 -43.55 10.44
N ALA A 556 -20.69 -44.48 10.05
CA ALA A 556 -22.02 -44.19 9.50
C ALA A 556 -22.92 -43.56 10.59
N HIS A 557 -23.87 -42.71 10.18
CA HIS A 557 -24.79 -42.05 11.11
C HIS A 557 -25.48 -43.05 12.07
N LYS A 558 -25.97 -44.18 11.54
CA LYS A 558 -26.65 -45.22 12.34
C LYS A 558 -25.72 -45.89 13.35
N GLU A 559 -24.46 -46.08 12.99
CA GLU A 559 -23.46 -46.65 13.91
C GLU A 559 -23.12 -45.69 15.05
N LEU A 560 -22.94 -44.42 14.71
CA LEU A 560 -22.70 -43.39 15.76
C LEU A 560 -23.88 -43.22 16.69
N MET A 561 -25.12 -43.27 16.20
CA MET A 561 -26.32 -43.27 17.03
C MET A 561 -26.35 -44.44 18.01
N ALA A 562 -25.87 -45.61 17.62
CA ALA A 562 -25.84 -46.79 18.50
C ALA A 562 -24.65 -46.81 19.47
N GLN A 563 -23.49 -46.32 19.04
CA GLN A 563 -22.22 -46.50 19.77
C GLN A 563 -21.80 -45.26 20.58
N ASN A 564 -22.28 -44.07 20.21
CA ASN A 564 -21.89 -42.81 20.89
C ASN A 564 -23.10 -42.13 21.55
N PRO A 565 -23.25 -42.26 22.87
CA PRO A 565 -24.39 -41.67 23.57
C PRO A 565 -24.47 -40.14 23.49
N GLN A 566 -23.34 -39.47 23.35
CA GLN A 566 -23.32 -38.00 23.27
C GLN A 566 -23.78 -37.51 21.89
N TYR A 567 -23.36 -38.22 20.82
CA TYR A 567 -23.87 -37.95 19.48
C TYR A 567 -25.39 -38.20 19.42
N ALA A 568 -25.86 -39.35 19.94
CA ALA A 568 -27.29 -39.69 19.99
C ALA A 568 -28.10 -38.67 20.77
N ALA A 569 -27.58 -38.20 21.91
CA ALA A 569 -28.24 -37.16 22.71
C ALA A 569 -28.36 -35.83 21.96
N LEU A 570 -27.32 -35.45 21.19
CA LEU A 570 -27.33 -34.22 20.39
C LEU A 570 -28.34 -34.28 19.25
N VAL A 571 -28.42 -35.43 18.55
CA VAL A 571 -29.41 -35.65 17.49
C VAL A 571 -30.83 -35.60 18.04
N ASN A 572 -31.10 -36.38 19.09
CA ASN A 572 -32.42 -36.45 19.72
C ASN A 572 -32.87 -35.08 20.30
N ALA A 573 -31.95 -34.28 20.86
CA ALA A 573 -32.25 -32.95 21.35
C ALA A 573 -32.67 -31.98 20.21
N GLN A 574 -32.13 -32.13 19.03
CA GLN A 574 -32.54 -31.33 17.87
C GLN A 574 -33.89 -31.81 17.29
N GLU A 575 -34.11 -33.11 17.22
CA GLU A 575 -35.39 -33.66 16.77
C GLU A 575 -36.52 -33.41 17.76
N GLY A 576 -36.27 -33.45 19.08
CA GLY A 576 -37.25 -33.18 20.13
C GLY A 576 -37.63 -31.70 20.28
N GLY A 577 -36.67 -30.80 20.07
CA GLY A 577 -36.94 -29.36 20.11
C GLY A 577 -37.75 -28.83 18.92
N GLU A 578 -37.76 -29.55 17.80
CA GLU A 578 -38.55 -29.20 16.62
C GLU A 578 -40.03 -29.59 16.69
N GLN A 579 -40.42 -30.47 17.61
CA GLN A 579 -41.85 -30.87 17.83
C GLN A 579 -42.66 -29.83 18.61
N ASP A 580 -41.99 -28.88 19.26
CA ASP A 580 -42.64 -27.85 20.11
C ASP A 580 -42.78 -26.46 19.44
N GLU A 581 -42.32 -26.25 18.21
CA GLU A 581 -42.59 -25.01 17.48
C GLU A 581 -43.89 -25.16 16.66
N PRO A 582 -44.99 -24.43 17.03
CA PRO A 582 -46.19 -24.41 16.22
C PRO A 582 -45.91 -23.69 14.91
N GLU A 583 -46.31 -24.31 13.79
CA GLU A 583 -46.34 -23.68 12.44
C GLU A 583 -46.95 -22.27 12.55
N LYS A 584 -46.11 -21.28 12.26
CA LYS A 584 -46.54 -19.89 12.09
C LYS A 584 -46.48 -19.51 10.62
#